data_45b6b7d673e221959a807a87ce884faa
#
_entry.id   45b6b7d673e221959a807a87ce884faa
#
_cell.length_a   1.000
_cell.length_b   1.000
_cell.length_c   1.000
_cell.angle_alpha   90.00
_cell.angle_beta   90.00
_cell.angle_gamma   90.00
#
_symmetry.space_group_name_H-M   'P 1'
#
loop_
_entity.id
_entity.type
_entity.pdbx_description
1 polymer ?
#
loop_
_entity_poly.entity_id
_entity_poly.type
_entity_poly.pdbx_seq_one_letter_code
_entity_poly.pdbx_strand_id
1 'polypeptide(L)'
;ERGRERFAAAAATVADRLDQRAALATGVSAEVLTANAVLARDRGWAKEVTKQLKKGVAVEAAAVAATESFAAKFAKIGGRQAERITDLRDLCARVVAELRGLPEPGIPAFDEPGILLADDLAPADTAGLDPALVLAIVCEHGGPTSHTAIIARQLGIRAWSPRAA
;
A
#
# COMPACT_ATOMS: atom_id res chain seq x y z
N GLU A 1 -3.88 -11.88 -23.71
CA GLU A 1 -4.01 -13.02 -22.77
C GLU A 1 -2.86 -12.98 -21.76
N ARG A 2 -1.62 -13.16 -22.20
CA ARG A 2 -0.42 -13.25 -21.33
C ARG A 2 -0.25 -12.05 -20.36
N GLY A 3 -0.55 -10.83 -20.77
CA GLY A 3 -0.46 -9.64 -19.89
C GLY A 3 -1.49 -9.68 -18.76
N ARG A 4 -2.69 -10.13 -19.05
CA ARG A 4 -3.76 -10.29 -18.07
C ARG A 4 -3.41 -11.36 -17.02
N GLU A 5 -2.88 -12.49 -17.46
CA GLU A 5 -2.45 -13.59 -16.58
C GLU A 5 -1.28 -13.14 -15.67
N ARG A 6 -0.29 -12.45 -16.25
CA ARG A 6 0.83 -11.88 -15.47
C ARG A 6 0.35 -10.92 -14.39
N PHE A 7 -0.56 -10.00 -14.74
CA PHE A 7 -1.13 -9.06 -13.76
C PHE A 7 -1.89 -9.81 -12.66
N ALA A 8 -2.76 -10.76 -13.02
CA ALA A 8 -3.54 -11.52 -12.04
C ALA A 8 -2.65 -12.31 -11.08
N ALA A 9 -1.59 -12.94 -11.58
CA ALA A 9 -0.62 -13.65 -10.75
C ALA A 9 0.12 -12.71 -9.80
N ALA A 10 0.61 -11.58 -10.29
CA ALA A 10 1.30 -10.58 -9.45
C ALA A 10 0.39 -9.99 -8.38
N ALA A 11 -0.83 -9.62 -8.73
CA ALA A 11 -1.83 -9.11 -7.78
C ALA A 11 -2.20 -10.14 -6.71
N ALA A 12 -2.34 -11.42 -7.08
CA ALA A 12 -2.58 -12.50 -6.14
C ALA A 12 -1.40 -12.67 -5.17
N THR A 13 -0.16 -12.67 -5.68
CA THR A 13 1.05 -12.77 -4.85
C THR A 13 1.12 -11.63 -3.84
N VAL A 14 0.87 -10.39 -4.25
CA VAL A 14 0.85 -9.22 -3.36
C VAL A 14 -0.24 -9.36 -2.30
N ALA A 15 -1.44 -9.76 -2.71
CA ALA A 15 -2.57 -9.97 -1.79
C ALA A 15 -2.26 -11.06 -0.75
N ASP A 16 -1.66 -12.17 -1.16
CA ASP A 16 -1.30 -13.27 -0.25
C ASP A 16 -0.23 -12.82 0.78
N ARG A 17 0.75 -12.00 0.38
CA ARG A 17 1.72 -11.41 1.30
C ARG A 17 1.04 -10.48 2.33
N LEU A 18 0.06 -9.68 1.89
CA LEU A 18 -0.71 -8.83 2.80
C LEU A 18 -1.55 -9.63 3.78
N ASP A 19 -2.19 -10.73 3.34
CA ASP A 19 -2.93 -11.64 4.21
C ASP A 19 -2.01 -12.31 5.24
N GLN A 20 -0.82 -12.74 4.84
CA GLN A 20 0.18 -13.31 5.77
C GLN A 20 0.59 -12.29 6.83
N ARG A 21 0.84 -11.04 6.45
CA ARG A 21 1.13 -9.96 7.41
C ARG A 21 -0.08 -9.67 8.32
N ALA A 22 -1.29 -9.66 7.78
CA ALA A 22 -2.51 -9.47 8.55
C ALA A 22 -2.70 -10.55 9.62
N ALA A 23 -2.36 -11.80 9.31
CA ALA A 23 -2.44 -12.92 10.26
C ALA A 23 -1.50 -12.77 11.46
N LEU A 24 -0.40 -12.02 11.30
CA LEU A 24 0.58 -11.74 12.36
C LEU A 24 0.31 -10.41 13.09
N ALA A 25 -0.58 -9.58 12.58
CA ALA A 25 -0.94 -8.29 13.12
C ALA A 25 -2.22 -8.38 13.96
N THR A 26 -2.52 -7.32 14.73
CA THR A 26 -3.73 -7.22 15.56
C THR A 26 -4.37 -5.83 15.38
N GLY A 27 -5.66 -5.71 15.75
CA GLY A 27 -6.37 -4.44 15.77
C GLY A 27 -6.41 -3.75 14.40
N VAL A 28 -6.23 -2.44 14.38
CA VAL A 28 -6.28 -1.60 13.17
C VAL A 28 -5.26 -2.04 12.12
N SER A 29 -4.07 -2.48 12.53
CA SER A 29 -3.05 -3.00 11.60
C SER A 29 -3.55 -4.18 10.80
N ALA A 30 -4.17 -5.16 11.46
CA ALA A 30 -4.75 -6.34 10.79
C ALA A 30 -5.90 -5.93 9.86
N GLU A 31 -6.76 -5.01 10.27
CA GLU A 31 -7.88 -4.52 9.46
C GLU A 31 -7.40 -3.82 8.19
N VAL A 32 -6.39 -2.95 8.28
CA VAL A 32 -5.78 -2.25 7.14
C VAL A 32 -5.17 -3.24 6.16
N LEU A 33 -4.36 -4.18 6.64
CA LEU A 33 -3.71 -5.19 5.79
C LEU A 33 -4.73 -6.08 5.08
N THR A 34 -5.78 -6.51 5.79
CA THR A 34 -6.89 -7.30 5.22
C THR A 34 -7.64 -6.52 4.15
N ALA A 35 -7.96 -5.25 4.42
CA ALA A 35 -8.65 -4.39 3.45
C ALA A 35 -7.82 -4.19 2.17
N ASN A 36 -6.50 -4.01 2.30
CA ASN A 36 -5.60 -3.87 1.18
C ASN A 36 -5.45 -5.18 0.38
N ALA A 37 -5.45 -6.35 1.04
CA ALA A 37 -5.47 -7.64 0.36
C ALA A 37 -6.75 -7.83 -0.48
N VAL A 38 -7.91 -7.40 0.04
CA VAL A 38 -9.18 -7.40 -0.70
C VAL A 38 -9.12 -6.46 -1.89
N LEU A 39 -8.57 -5.25 -1.70
CA LEU A 39 -8.42 -4.26 -2.77
C LEU A 39 -7.48 -4.75 -3.88
N ALA A 40 -6.41 -5.48 -3.54
CA ALA A 40 -5.50 -6.07 -4.52
C ALA A 40 -6.19 -7.13 -5.41
N ARG A 41 -7.25 -7.77 -4.92
CA ARG A 41 -8.08 -8.75 -5.66
C ARG A 41 -9.31 -8.13 -6.34
N ASP A 42 -9.41 -6.80 -6.38
CA ASP A 42 -10.60 -6.12 -6.93
C ASP A 42 -10.78 -6.39 -8.41
N ARG A 43 -11.96 -6.91 -8.77
CA ARG A 43 -12.29 -7.25 -10.16
C ARG A 43 -12.43 -6.03 -11.06
N GLY A 44 -12.82 -4.90 -10.51
CA GLY A 44 -12.95 -3.65 -11.24
C GLY A 44 -11.57 -3.14 -11.67
N TRP A 45 -10.59 -3.18 -10.76
CA TRP A 45 -9.21 -2.85 -11.07
C TRP A 45 -8.63 -3.77 -12.14
N ALA A 46 -8.80 -5.09 -12.01
CA ALA A 46 -8.35 -6.06 -13.01
C ALA A 46 -9.01 -5.85 -14.40
N LYS A 47 -10.30 -5.47 -14.45
CA LYS A 47 -10.99 -5.12 -15.69
C LYS A 47 -10.41 -3.86 -16.32
N GLU A 48 -10.10 -2.83 -15.54
CA GLU A 48 -9.50 -1.61 -16.07
C GLU A 48 -8.08 -1.87 -16.60
N VAL A 49 -7.26 -2.68 -15.91
CA VAL A 49 -5.96 -3.13 -16.43
C VAL A 49 -6.12 -3.85 -17.77
N THR A 50 -7.09 -4.75 -17.87
CA THR A 50 -7.39 -5.47 -19.13
C THR A 50 -7.77 -4.51 -20.26
N LYS A 51 -8.51 -3.44 -19.95
CA LYS A 51 -8.87 -2.41 -20.92
C LYS A 51 -7.63 -1.61 -21.40
N GLN A 52 -6.70 -1.31 -20.48
CA GLN A 52 -5.46 -0.64 -20.86
C GLN A 52 -4.56 -1.56 -21.73
N LEU A 53 -4.47 -2.84 -21.40
CA LEU A 53 -3.73 -3.84 -22.18
C LEU A 53 -4.22 -3.93 -23.64
N LYS A 54 -5.53 -3.77 -23.90
CA LYS A 54 -6.09 -3.74 -25.26
C LYS A 54 -5.58 -2.57 -26.10
N LYS A 55 -4.99 -1.55 -25.48
CA LYS A 55 -4.34 -0.42 -26.18
C LYS A 55 -2.89 -0.74 -26.62
N GLY A 56 -2.41 -1.96 -26.36
CA GLY A 56 -1.08 -2.40 -26.77
C GLY A 56 0.07 -1.96 -25.85
N VAL A 57 -0.23 -1.47 -24.65
CA VAL A 57 0.81 -1.07 -23.68
C VAL A 57 1.31 -2.25 -22.85
N ALA A 58 2.52 -2.13 -22.31
CA ALA A 58 3.10 -3.13 -21.41
C ALA A 58 2.25 -3.29 -20.13
N VAL A 59 2.31 -4.47 -19.50
CA VAL A 59 1.45 -4.79 -18.34
C VAL A 59 1.72 -3.87 -17.15
N GLU A 60 2.96 -3.46 -16.93
CA GLU A 60 3.36 -2.51 -15.90
C GLU A 60 2.72 -1.14 -16.13
N ALA A 61 2.79 -0.62 -17.37
CA ALA A 61 2.16 0.63 -17.76
C ALA A 61 0.63 0.55 -17.70
N ALA A 62 0.05 -0.59 -18.07
CA ALA A 62 -1.38 -0.84 -17.96
C ALA A 62 -1.86 -0.81 -16.50
N ALA A 63 -1.09 -1.40 -15.57
CA ALA A 63 -1.39 -1.36 -14.14
C ALA A 63 -1.38 0.07 -13.59
N VAL A 64 -0.37 0.87 -13.93
CA VAL A 64 -0.28 2.28 -13.53
C VAL A 64 -1.45 3.10 -14.09
N ALA A 65 -1.72 3.00 -15.40
CA ALA A 65 -2.81 3.74 -16.03
C ALA A 65 -4.19 3.37 -15.47
N ALA A 66 -4.43 2.10 -15.19
CA ALA A 66 -5.65 1.63 -14.54
C ALA A 66 -5.80 2.19 -13.13
N THR A 67 -4.72 2.22 -12.36
CA THR A 67 -4.69 2.77 -11.00
C THR A 67 -5.03 4.25 -10.99
N GLU A 68 -4.43 5.05 -11.88
CA GLU A 68 -4.75 6.48 -11.96
C GLU A 68 -6.19 6.74 -12.45
N SER A 69 -6.72 5.89 -13.33
CA SER A 69 -8.15 5.94 -13.71
C SER A 69 -9.08 5.70 -12.51
N PHE A 70 -8.75 4.75 -11.63
CA PHE A 70 -9.49 4.50 -10.40
C PHE A 70 -9.32 5.62 -9.37
N ALA A 71 -8.09 6.11 -9.19
CA ALA A 71 -7.80 7.23 -8.30
C ALA A 71 -8.62 8.48 -8.68
N ALA A 72 -8.72 8.79 -9.97
CA ALA A 72 -9.54 9.88 -10.46
C ALA A 72 -11.04 9.69 -10.17
N LYS A 73 -11.56 8.46 -10.26
CA LYS A 73 -12.95 8.13 -9.89
C LYS A 73 -13.17 8.30 -8.39
N PHE A 74 -12.26 7.81 -7.55
CA PHE A 74 -12.33 7.95 -6.09
C PHE A 74 -12.27 9.41 -5.66
N ALA A 75 -11.40 10.21 -6.29
CA ALA A 75 -11.32 11.65 -6.02
C ALA A 75 -12.64 12.39 -6.31
N LYS A 76 -13.35 12.00 -7.38
CA LYS A 76 -14.66 12.58 -7.72
C LYS A 76 -15.77 12.21 -6.74
N ILE A 77 -15.74 11.00 -6.20
CA ILE A 77 -16.71 10.52 -5.20
C ILE A 77 -16.45 11.22 -3.86
N GLY A 78 -15.17 11.47 -3.51
CA GLY A 78 -14.77 12.11 -2.27
C GLY A 78 -14.94 11.22 -1.03
N GLY A 79 -14.83 11.83 0.16
CA GLY A 79 -14.98 11.15 1.44
C GLY A 79 -14.01 9.96 1.58
N ARG A 80 -14.50 8.85 2.15
CA ARG A 80 -13.70 7.64 2.39
C ARG A 80 -13.09 7.01 1.13
N GLN A 81 -13.67 7.25 -0.05
CA GLN A 81 -13.12 6.73 -1.30
C GLN A 81 -11.86 7.48 -1.71
N ALA A 82 -11.79 8.78 -1.43
CA ALA A 82 -10.58 9.57 -1.68
C ALA A 82 -9.40 9.11 -0.79
N GLU A 83 -9.68 8.70 0.45
CA GLU A 83 -8.66 8.17 1.38
C GLU A 83 -7.98 6.89 0.85
N ARG A 84 -8.69 6.12 0.03
CA ARG A 84 -8.18 4.86 -0.57
C ARG A 84 -7.24 5.07 -1.75
N ILE A 85 -7.06 6.28 -2.24
CA ILE A 85 -6.17 6.57 -3.38
C ILE A 85 -4.72 6.21 -3.04
N THR A 86 -4.25 6.57 -1.85
CA THR A 86 -2.90 6.24 -1.39
C THR A 86 -2.69 4.73 -1.31
N ASP A 87 -3.66 4.00 -0.74
CA ASP A 87 -3.61 2.53 -0.66
C ASP A 87 -3.54 1.89 -2.05
N LEU A 88 -4.35 2.37 -2.99
CA LEU A 88 -4.38 1.83 -4.35
C LEU A 88 -3.06 2.09 -5.09
N ARG A 89 -2.44 3.25 -4.91
CA ARG A 89 -1.13 3.57 -5.49
C ARG A 89 -0.03 2.72 -4.88
N ASP A 90 -0.05 2.49 -3.57
CA ASP A 90 0.88 1.58 -2.89
C ASP A 90 0.75 0.16 -3.43
N LEU A 91 -0.47 -0.35 -3.53
CA LEU A 91 -0.73 -1.67 -4.13
C LEU A 91 -0.22 -1.77 -5.57
N CYS A 92 -0.44 -0.73 -6.38
CA CYS A 92 0.08 -0.67 -7.74
C CYS A 92 1.61 -0.77 -7.78
N ALA A 93 2.30 -0.02 -6.92
CA ALA A 93 3.76 -0.05 -6.83
C ALA A 93 4.28 -1.46 -6.46
N ARG A 94 3.60 -2.16 -5.54
CA ARG A 94 3.92 -3.54 -5.14
C ARG A 94 3.70 -4.52 -6.31
N VAL A 95 2.58 -4.41 -7.01
CA VAL A 95 2.27 -5.26 -8.17
C VAL A 95 3.24 -5.01 -9.32
N VAL A 96 3.61 -3.76 -9.59
CA VAL A 96 4.61 -3.43 -10.61
C VAL A 96 6.00 -3.98 -10.24
N ALA A 97 6.41 -3.89 -8.98
CA ALA A 97 7.65 -4.50 -8.52
C ALA A 97 7.65 -6.02 -8.73
N GLU A 98 6.56 -6.71 -8.37
CA GLU A 98 6.38 -8.14 -8.59
C GLU A 98 6.45 -8.50 -10.08
N LEU A 99 5.77 -7.74 -10.96
CA LEU A 99 5.80 -7.92 -12.41
C LEU A 99 7.21 -7.81 -13.01
N ARG A 100 8.05 -6.99 -12.39
CA ARG A 100 9.44 -6.73 -12.80
C ARG A 100 10.47 -7.62 -12.12
N GLY A 101 10.04 -8.49 -11.20
CA GLY A 101 10.95 -9.31 -10.39
C GLY A 101 11.86 -8.50 -9.47
N LEU A 102 11.40 -7.33 -9.04
CA LEU A 102 12.09 -6.45 -8.10
C LEU A 102 11.59 -6.69 -6.67
N PRO A 103 12.40 -6.36 -5.64
CA PRO A 103 11.95 -6.37 -4.26
C PRO A 103 10.69 -5.51 -4.08
N GLU A 104 9.78 -5.96 -3.24
CA GLU A 104 8.57 -5.21 -2.91
C GLU A 104 8.93 -3.87 -2.28
N PRO A 105 8.37 -2.73 -2.75
CA PRO A 105 8.61 -1.43 -2.15
C PRO A 105 8.04 -1.42 -0.73
N GLY A 106 8.62 -0.61 0.11
CA GLY A 106 8.24 -0.50 1.51
C GLY A 106 9.42 -0.11 2.38
N ILE A 107 9.25 -0.27 3.67
CA ILE A 107 10.27 0.06 4.65
C ILE A 107 11.38 -0.98 4.56
N PRO A 108 12.66 -0.56 4.45
CA PRO A 108 13.79 -1.48 4.47
C PRO A 108 13.83 -2.24 5.80
N ALA A 109 14.35 -3.47 5.77
CA ALA A 109 14.59 -4.23 6.99
C ALA A 109 15.60 -3.47 7.88
N PHE A 110 15.30 -3.40 9.17
CA PHE A 110 16.19 -2.84 10.17
C PHE A 110 17.00 -3.99 10.76
N ASP A 111 18.32 -3.88 10.72
CA ASP A 111 19.23 -4.86 11.37
C ASP A 111 19.50 -4.49 12.83
N GLU A 112 19.27 -3.23 13.21
CA GLU A 112 19.43 -2.69 14.55
C GLU A 112 18.34 -1.66 14.86
N PRO A 113 18.05 -1.37 16.15
CA PRO A 113 17.07 -0.36 16.53
C PRO A 113 17.39 1.03 15.98
N GLY A 114 16.40 1.68 15.34
CA GLY A 114 16.61 2.98 14.69
C GLY A 114 15.34 3.81 14.60
N ILE A 115 15.49 4.99 14.01
CA ILE A 115 14.40 5.93 13.73
C ILE A 115 14.10 5.91 12.23
N LEU A 116 12.83 5.71 11.88
CA LEU A 116 12.37 5.75 10.49
C LEU A 116 12.05 7.20 10.10
N LEU A 117 12.71 7.70 9.07
CA LEU A 117 12.40 8.99 8.44
C LEU A 117 11.71 8.72 7.10
N ALA A 118 10.57 9.35 6.87
CA ALA A 118 9.82 9.21 5.62
C ALA A 118 9.08 10.50 5.27
N ASP A 119 8.83 10.71 3.99
CA ASP A 119 7.94 11.78 3.54
C ASP A 119 6.51 11.48 3.93
N ASP A 120 6.06 10.27 3.61
CA ASP A 120 4.78 9.69 3.99
C ASP A 120 4.92 8.17 4.07
N LEU A 121 3.99 7.50 4.74
CA LEU A 121 3.94 6.04 4.84
C LEU A 121 2.58 5.52 4.44
N ALA A 122 2.57 4.50 3.59
CA ALA A 122 1.36 3.76 3.32
C ALA A 122 0.92 2.98 4.58
N PRO A 123 -0.39 2.81 4.81
CA PRO A 123 -0.90 2.07 5.96
C PRO A 123 -0.31 0.66 6.09
N ALA A 124 -0.14 -0.04 4.96
CA ALA A 124 0.45 -1.38 4.94
C ALA A 124 1.92 -1.40 5.39
N ASP A 125 2.69 -0.33 5.10
CA ASP A 125 4.08 -0.21 5.56
C ASP A 125 4.14 0.00 7.06
N THR A 126 3.31 0.90 7.59
CA THR A 126 3.24 1.17 9.03
C THR A 126 2.77 -0.06 9.82
N ALA A 127 1.79 -0.78 9.29
CA ALA A 127 1.24 -1.99 9.93
C ALA A 127 2.27 -3.12 10.06
N GLY A 128 3.26 -3.18 9.19
CA GLY A 128 4.32 -4.21 9.20
C GLY A 128 5.55 -3.87 10.04
N LEU A 129 5.55 -2.76 10.78
CA LEU A 129 6.70 -2.34 11.59
C LEU A 129 6.88 -3.21 12.83
N ASP A 130 8.15 -3.54 13.13
CA ASP A 130 8.55 -4.17 14.37
C ASP A 130 8.91 -3.09 15.40
N PRO A 131 8.15 -2.94 16.51
CA PRO A 131 8.41 -1.93 17.53
C PRO A 131 9.71 -2.17 18.31
N ALA A 132 10.31 -3.37 18.24
CA ALA A 132 11.63 -3.65 18.80
C ALA A 132 12.76 -3.00 17.98
N LEU A 133 12.55 -2.81 16.70
CA LEU A 133 13.54 -2.26 15.76
C LEU A 133 13.23 -0.82 15.37
N VAL A 134 11.96 -0.44 15.24
CA VAL A 134 11.56 0.94 14.92
C VAL A 134 11.17 1.68 16.20
N LEU A 135 12.08 2.48 16.72
CA LEU A 135 11.92 3.20 17.99
C LEU A 135 11.04 4.44 17.84
N ALA A 136 11.08 5.08 16.68
CA ALA A 136 10.24 6.23 16.35
C ALA A 136 10.08 6.39 14.84
N ILE A 137 9.02 7.11 14.46
CA ILE A 137 8.73 7.49 13.07
C ILE A 137 8.66 9.00 12.99
N VAL A 138 9.36 9.57 12.01
CA VAL A 138 9.28 10.99 11.65
C VAL A 138 8.80 11.08 10.21
N CYS A 139 7.58 11.61 10.00
CA CYS A 139 7.00 11.83 8.68
C CYS A 139 6.92 13.33 8.38
N GLU A 140 7.29 13.71 7.16
CA GLU A 140 7.12 15.09 6.69
C GLU A 140 5.64 15.42 6.50
N HIS A 141 4.86 14.44 6.01
CA HIS A 141 3.43 14.55 5.81
C HIS A 141 2.66 13.66 6.80
N GLY A 142 1.46 14.09 7.13
CA GLY A 142 0.57 13.38 8.05
C GLY A 142 0.18 14.25 9.24
N GLY A 143 -0.74 13.76 10.02
CA GLY A 143 -1.25 14.43 11.23
C GLY A 143 -1.53 13.42 12.33
N PRO A 144 -1.91 13.87 13.53
CA PRO A 144 -2.14 13.02 14.70
C PRO A 144 -3.28 12.01 14.52
N THR A 145 -4.13 12.21 13.53
CA THR A 145 -5.25 11.33 13.17
C THR A 145 -5.00 10.48 11.91
N SER A 146 -3.79 10.59 11.31
CA SER A 146 -3.42 9.75 10.16
C SER A 146 -3.36 8.27 10.53
N HIS A 147 -3.55 7.37 9.56
CA HIS A 147 -3.38 5.92 9.78
C HIS A 147 -2.00 5.60 10.37
N THR A 148 -0.94 6.24 9.88
CA THR A 148 0.42 6.10 10.41
C THR A 148 0.49 6.41 11.90
N ALA A 149 -0.08 7.55 12.32
CA ALA A 149 -0.07 7.95 13.73
C ALA A 149 -0.92 6.99 14.61
N ILE A 150 -2.05 6.52 14.11
CA ILE A 150 -2.92 5.57 14.82
C ILE A 150 -2.22 4.23 15.00
N ILE A 151 -1.66 3.66 13.93
CA ILE A 151 -0.97 2.36 13.96
C ILE A 151 0.31 2.45 14.79
N ALA A 152 1.11 3.50 14.63
CA ALA A 152 2.32 3.72 15.44
C ALA A 152 1.99 3.75 16.93
N ARG A 153 0.93 4.46 17.33
CA ARG A 153 0.46 4.51 18.71
C ARG A 153 0.02 3.13 19.22
N GLN A 154 -0.67 2.35 18.39
CA GLN A 154 -1.08 0.98 18.72
C GLN A 154 0.12 0.07 18.94
N LEU A 155 1.18 0.24 18.16
CA LEU A 155 2.43 -0.53 18.28
C LEU A 155 3.37 0.01 19.40
N GLY A 156 3.00 1.10 20.07
CA GLY A 156 3.86 1.75 21.06
C GLY A 156 5.05 2.53 20.46
N ILE A 157 5.02 2.82 19.16
CA ILE A 157 6.04 3.58 18.44
C ILE A 157 5.70 5.07 18.49
N ARG A 158 6.66 5.92 18.81
CA ARG A 158 6.49 7.37 18.79
C ARG A 158 6.43 7.85 17.33
N ALA A 159 5.39 8.60 16.98
CA ALA A 159 5.28 9.24 15.68
C ALA A 159 5.29 10.76 15.83
N TRP A 160 6.04 11.43 14.97
CA TRP A 160 6.14 12.89 14.91
C TRP A 160 5.98 13.38 13.47
N SER A 161 5.32 14.53 13.31
CA SER A 161 5.18 15.24 12.04
C SER A 161 5.16 16.75 12.29
N PRO A 162 5.87 17.57 11.48
CA PRO A 162 5.92 19.03 11.64
C PRO A 162 4.56 19.72 11.40
N ARG A 163 3.61 19.06 10.75
CA ARG A 163 2.26 19.59 10.53
C ARG A 163 1.24 19.15 11.59
N ALA A 164 1.70 18.57 12.68
CA ALA A 164 0.85 18.16 13.80
C ALA A 164 0.68 19.27 14.86
N ALA A 165 1.11 20.49 14.55
CA ALA A 165 0.95 21.68 15.39
C ALA A 165 -0.26 22.52 14.96
#